data_04edad8ee92a1ce6c67432030653db14
#
_entry.id   04edad8ee92a1ce6c67432030653db14
#
_cell.length_a   1.000
_cell.length_b   1.000
_cell.length_c   1.000
_cell.angle_alpha   90.00
_cell.angle_beta   90.00
_cell.angle_gamma   90.00
#
_symmetry.space_group_name_H-M   'P 1'
#
loop_
_entity.id
_entity.type
_entity.pdbx_description
1 polymer ?
#
loop_
_entity_poly.entity_id
_entity_poly.type
_entity_poly.pdbx_seq_one_letter_code
_entity_poly.pdbx_strand_id
1 'polypeptide(L)'
;MTYKYNIRKKAMKFIEKQKIQQRKRILKAIYSLPVTGDIKKLAGNDNLYRLRVGDYRILFLLSPENDKITLVDVTNAGNRGQIYNDV
;
A
#
# COMPACT_ATOMS: atom_id res chain seq x y z
N MET A 1 2.30 15.01 12.51
CA MET A 1 2.15 14.92 11.04
C MET A 1 0.89 14.14 10.70
N THR A 2 0.15 14.62 9.73
CA THR A 2 -1.10 14.00 9.30
C THR A 2 -0.89 13.22 8.00
N TYR A 3 -1.53 12.07 7.90
CA TYR A 3 -1.48 11.26 6.69
C TYR A 3 -2.85 11.19 6.05
N LYS A 4 -2.89 11.36 4.74
CA LYS A 4 -4.07 11.10 3.93
C LYS A 4 -3.86 9.79 3.19
N TYR A 5 -4.93 9.07 2.93
CA TYR A 5 -4.87 7.77 2.26
C TYR A 5 -5.70 7.79 1.00
N ASN A 6 -5.11 7.30 -0.08
CA ASN A 6 -5.81 7.06 -1.32
C ASN A 6 -5.50 5.63 -1.76
N ILE A 7 -6.53 4.90 -2.14
CA ILE A 7 -6.36 3.55 -2.67
C ILE A 7 -6.86 3.59 -4.10
N ARG A 8 -5.94 3.40 -5.05
CA ARG A 8 -6.31 3.45 -6.46
C ARG A 8 -7.24 2.29 -6.81
N LYS A 9 -8.03 2.50 -7.84
CA LYS A 9 -9.07 1.57 -8.25
C LYS A 9 -8.55 0.16 -8.46
N LYS A 10 -7.39 0.01 -9.08
CA LYS A 10 -6.76 -1.30 -9.32
C LYS A 10 -6.49 -2.04 -8.01
N ALA A 11 -5.93 -1.34 -7.02
CA ALA A 11 -5.65 -1.92 -5.72
C ALA A 11 -6.94 -2.27 -4.98
N MET A 12 -7.91 -1.37 -5.01
CA MET A 12 -9.19 -1.59 -4.33
C MET A 12 -9.93 -2.80 -4.91
N LYS A 13 -9.91 -2.96 -6.23
CA LYS A 13 -10.53 -4.12 -6.86
C LYS A 13 -9.95 -5.44 -6.37
N PHE A 14 -8.62 -5.49 -6.25
CA PHE A 14 -7.98 -6.69 -5.71
C PHE A 14 -8.41 -6.94 -4.27
N ILE A 15 -8.41 -5.90 -3.44
CA ILE A 15 -8.77 -6.00 -2.02
C ILE A 15 -10.21 -6.49 -1.86
N GLU A 16 -11.13 -5.95 -2.65
CA GLU A 16 -12.54 -6.30 -2.57
C GLU A 16 -12.83 -7.75 -2.96
N LYS A 17 -11.96 -8.36 -3.74
CA LYS A 17 -12.11 -9.78 -4.13
C LYS A 17 -11.71 -10.73 -3.02
N GLN A 18 -11.05 -10.26 -1.99
CA GLN A 18 -10.61 -11.12 -0.89
C GLN A 18 -11.75 -11.38 0.08
N LYS A 19 -11.65 -12.49 0.83
CA LYS A 19 -12.60 -12.77 1.90
C LYS A 19 -12.58 -11.65 2.92
N ILE A 20 -13.71 -11.44 3.59
CA ILE A 20 -13.87 -10.27 4.47
C ILE A 20 -12.78 -10.16 5.54
N GLN A 21 -12.35 -11.28 6.11
CA GLN A 21 -11.29 -11.28 7.13
C GLN A 21 -9.97 -10.78 6.56
N GLN A 22 -9.62 -11.22 5.35
CA GLN A 22 -8.39 -10.79 4.68
C GLN A 22 -8.48 -9.34 4.26
N ARG A 23 -9.64 -8.92 3.77
CA ARG A 23 -9.90 -7.54 3.39
C ARG A 23 -9.69 -6.60 4.57
N LYS A 24 -10.25 -6.93 5.72
CA LYS A 24 -10.08 -6.14 6.93
C LYS A 24 -8.61 -6.06 7.36
N ARG A 25 -7.90 -7.18 7.27
CA ARG A 25 -6.48 -7.24 7.61
C ARG A 25 -5.64 -6.33 6.72
N ILE A 26 -5.90 -6.38 5.42
CA ILE A 26 -5.18 -5.55 4.45
C ILE A 26 -5.47 -4.06 4.69
N LEU A 27 -6.73 -3.70 4.85
CA LEU A 27 -7.11 -2.30 5.07
C LEU A 27 -6.56 -1.75 6.38
N LYS A 28 -6.58 -2.54 7.44
CA LYS A 28 -5.99 -2.14 8.71
C LYS A 28 -4.50 -1.86 8.56
N ALA A 29 -3.79 -2.71 7.81
CA ALA A 29 -2.37 -2.52 7.56
C ALA A 29 -2.11 -1.25 6.74
N ILE A 30 -2.93 -1.00 5.72
CA ILE A 30 -2.81 0.20 4.89
C ILE A 30 -2.98 1.47 5.73
N TYR A 31 -4.01 1.51 6.57
CA TYR A 31 -4.29 2.71 7.36
C TYR A 31 -3.33 2.90 8.54
N SER A 32 -2.41 1.96 8.73
CA SER A 32 -1.30 2.11 9.69
C SER A 32 -0.02 2.64 9.03
N LEU A 33 -0.03 2.77 7.70
CA LEU A 33 1.13 3.29 6.96
C LEU A 33 1.32 4.79 7.21
N PRO A 34 2.51 5.29 7.13
CA PRO A 34 3.78 4.57 7.01
C PRO A 34 4.43 4.25 8.35
N VAL A 35 3.67 4.33 9.43
CA VAL A 35 4.20 4.25 10.81
C VAL A 35 4.58 2.84 11.19
N THR A 36 3.71 1.86 10.88
CA THR A 36 3.97 0.46 11.20
C THR A 36 3.74 -0.41 9.98
N GLY A 37 4.38 -1.58 10.01
CA GLY A 37 4.22 -2.58 8.95
C GLY A 37 5.57 -3.08 8.44
N ASP A 38 5.52 -4.13 7.66
CA ASP A 38 6.70 -4.68 6.99
C ASP A 38 6.90 -3.92 5.68
N ILE A 39 7.63 -2.82 5.77
CA ILE A 39 7.76 -1.85 4.69
C ILE A 39 9.18 -1.88 4.14
N LYS A 40 9.29 -1.90 2.82
CA LYS A 40 10.59 -1.85 2.14
C LYS A 40 10.52 -0.89 0.96
N LYS A 41 11.54 -0.04 0.83
CA LYS A 41 11.67 0.84 -0.32
C LYS A 41 12.11 0.03 -1.53
N LEU A 42 11.47 0.26 -2.67
CA LEU A 42 11.81 -0.44 -3.90
C LEU A 42 12.92 0.27 -4.65
N ALA A 43 13.88 -0.50 -5.14
CA ALA A 43 15.02 0.03 -5.89
C ALA A 43 14.55 0.68 -7.19
N GLY A 44 15.20 1.78 -7.58
CA GLY A 44 14.90 2.47 -8.81
C GLY A 44 13.74 3.44 -8.76
N ASN A 45 13.05 3.52 -7.62
CA ASN A 45 11.92 4.43 -7.43
C ASN A 45 12.06 5.14 -6.09
N ASP A 46 12.23 6.45 -6.11
CA ASP A 46 12.52 7.20 -4.89
C ASP A 46 11.41 7.17 -3.86
N ASN A 47 10.16 7.11 -4.32
CA ASN A 47 8.99 7.23 -3.44
C ASN A 47 8.12 5.98 -3.40
N LEU A 48 8.54 4.92 -4.05
CA LEU A 48 7.74 3.69 -4.14
C LEU A 48 8.19 2.68 -3.08
N TYR A 49 7.21 2.19 -2.32
CA TYR A 49 7.43 1.27 -1.21
C TYR A 49 6.53 0.05 -1.35
N ARG A 50 6.95 -1.04 -0.72
CA ARG A 50 6.18 -2.26 -0.61
C ARG A 50 5.78 -2.49 0.84
N LEU A 51 4.51 -2.79 1.07
CA LEU A 51 4.00 -3.30 2.34
C LEU A 51 3.70 -4.78 2.18
N ARG A 52 4.24 -5.61 3.06
CA ARG A 52 3.94 -7.04 3.08
C ARG A 52 2.90 -7.33 4.16
N VAL A 53 1.80 -7.98 3.77
CA VAL A 53 0.73 -8.42 4.67
C VAL A 53 0.49 -9.90 4.38
N GLY A 54 1.16 -10.79 5.11
CA GLY A 54 1.10 -12.22 4.83
C GLY A 54 1.56 -12.53 3.41
N ASP A 55 0.70 -13.18 2.64
CA ASP A 55 0.99 -13.50 1.24
C ASP A 55 0.63 -12.38 0.28
N TYR A 56 0.14 -11.26 0.80
CA TYR A 56 -0.21 -10.10 -0.01
C TYR A 56 0.92 -9.10 -0.06
N ARG A 57 1.01 -8.40 -1.19
CA ARG A 57 1.95 -7.30 -1.38
C ARG A 57 1.17 -6.06 -1.80
N ILE A 58 1.47 -4.96 -1.16
CA ILE A 58 0.81 -3.68 -1.41
C ILE A 58 1.89 -2.69 -1.82
N LEU A 59 1.70 -2.02 -2.95
CA LEU A 59 2.62 -0.98 -3.40
C LEU A 59 2.02 0.37 -3.11
N PHE A 60 2.82 1.27 -2.57
CA PHE A 60 2.35 2.62 -2.26
C PHE A 60 3.44 3.65 -2.47
N LEU A 61 2.99 4.86 -2.77
CA LEU A 61 3.84 6.04 -2.89
C LEU A 61 3.62 6.92 -1.68
N LEU A 62 4.69 7.58 -1.24
CA LEU A 62 4.60 8.63 -0.23
C LEU A 62 4.84 9.96 -0.93
N SER A 63 3.89 10.86 -0.83
CA SER A 63 3.93 12.15 -1.51
C SER A 63 3.60 13.26 -0.53
N PRO A 64 4.57 14.09 -0.13
CA PRO A 64 4.29 15.23 0.74
C PRO A 64 3.39 16.22 0.00
N GLU A 65 2.26 16.58 0.59
CA GLU A 65 1.38 17.60 0.04
C GLU A 65 1.73 18.99 0.59
N ASN A 66 2.16 19.03 1.86
CA ASN A 66 2.66 20.25 2.50
C ASN A 66 3.45 19.84 3.74
N ASP A 67 3.85 20.81 4.57
CA ASP A 67 4.70 20.55 5.72
C ASP A 67 4.06 19.65 6.77
N LYS A 68 2.73 19.51 6.74
CA LYS A 68 1.98 18.79 7.77
C LYS A 68 1.29 17.54 7.25
N ILE A 69 1.12 17.41 5.93
CA ILE A 69 0.34 16.33 5.33
C ILE A 69 1.16 15.56 4.32
N THR A 70 1.17 14.25 4.46
CA THR A 70 1.75 13.32 3.50
C THR A 70 0.66 12.41 2.97
N LEU A 71 0.60 12.27 1.65
CA LEU A 71 -0.33 11.35 1.00
C LEU A 71 0.30 9.96 0.94
N VAL A 72 -0.43 8.97 1.43
CA VAL A 72 -0.13 7.55 1.25
C VAL A 72 -1.00 7.08 0.09
N ASP A 73 -0.40 6.86 -1.06
CA ASP A 73 -1.11 6.53 -2.29
C ASP A 73 -0.87 5.07 -2.65
N VAL A 74 -1.84 4.22 -2.37
CA VAL A 74 -1.76 2.79 -2.67
C VAL A 74 -2.03 2.59 -4.15
N THR A 75 -0.99 2.20 -4.88
CA THR A 75 -1.04 2.12 -6.34
C THR A 75 -1.44 0.74 -6.84
N ASN A 76 -1.07 -0.32 -6.10
CA ASN A 76 -1.32 -1.68 -6.54
C ASN A 76 -1.38 -2.61 -5.33
N ALA A 77 -2.08 -3.72 -5.50
CA ALA A 77 -2.16 -4.77 -4.50
C ALA A 77 -2.28 -6.10 -5.22
N GLY A 78 -1.67 -7.14 -4.66
CA GLY A 78 -1.71 -8.45 -5.30
C GLY A 78 -1.10 -9.52 -4.42
N ASN A 79 -1.09 -10.73 -4.95
CA ASN A 79 -0.47 -11.87 -4.30
C ASN A 79 1.05 -11.81 -4.49
N ARG A 80 1.75 -12.47 -3.57
CA ARG A 80 3.19 -12.63 -3.65
C ARG A 80 3.60 -13.14 -5.05
N GLY A 81 4.62 -12.51 -5.62
CA GLY A 81 5.17 -12.92 -6.90
C GLY A 81 4.48 -12.33 -8.12
N GLN A 82 3.22 -11.91 -8.01
CA GLN A 82 2.49 -11.34 -9.13
C GLN A 82 2.59 -9.82 -9.20
N ILE A 83 2.58 -9.18 -8.05
CA ILE A 83 2.54 -7.72 -7.95
C ILE A 83 3.76 -7.05 -8.59
N TYR A 84 4.91 -7.69 -8.55
CA TYR A 84 6.16 -7.11 -9.05
C TYR A 84 6.28 -7.16 -10.57
N ASN A 85 5.44 -7.94 -11.23
CA ASN A 85 5.44 -8.01 -12.69
C ASN A 85 4.81 -6.76 -13.32
N ASP A 86 4.08 -5.99 -12.53
CA ASP A 86 3.38 -4.79 -12.97
C ASP A 86 4.14 -3.49 -12.64
N VAL A 87 5.33 -3.62 -12.10
CA VAL A 87 6.11 -2.46 -11.63
C VAL A 87 7.22 -2.10 -12.58
#